data_a143e75d565ec787a53da9f65b8059ba
#
_entry.id   a143e75d565ec787a53da9f65b8059ba
#
_cell.length_a   1.000
_cell.length_b   1.000
_cell.length_c   1.000
_cell.angle_alpha   90.00
_cell.angle_beta   90.00
_cell.angle_gamma   90.00
#
_symmetry.space_group_name_H-M   'P 1'
#
loop_
_entity.id
_entity.type
_entity.pdbx_description
1 polymer ?
#
loop_
_entity_poly.entity_id
_entity_poly.type
_entity_poly.pdbx_seq_one_letter_code
_entity_poly.pdbx_strand_id
1 'polypeptide(L)'
;VPTAAPRPTPRTGRVDSLWWLIAVVAVLACTWLYWDIAQTALAPRTPWDEGHPLQTARWIAGERDLTQVSGSGYYPGWAVLIAPVWWFTDDAYAAYSAAVWIGNVLALATIAPLAAIARRFQVSWPQAIAISAVVMMFPGRSLLADYALSEQPLMLFYALTALAAHRLWEKPSWGRAAALLAAATGAFFIHSRALALLGTVAIWFLCFCLRSWRIGMAGAVGAVVVWQVVGALAEALAETVLLSGYGKEDVLRDGLESASVDLFARVLLNQGWVQALGYLGLTVVGMLIVSLLTVDELRRLRPGIHTFYFGLTTSAFLMSTIWWTRASLLLPPDGGRRFDAWVYSRYLDNIGAILSVIALAYLLRHASARLVGLSALLYVPWAALVVLWVAPSVPVWGSTNGPANASSVLAWAGLFPQEPFAPPLVPTLANENRFWVWATLAVLVALAGLALTLSRPKAMVVLVGIAALSTSLVADPDQTRYPPRNMIAAVETVERATGQERMALDFDHSCSPEHGPNRAVALNSVAVWMSPRNPRVVEPRSGDEFTADLVMSCEHWEEAEALGARAVTGRPSYGYRIWVLPGAVQDELAQQGLLDLAA
;
A
#
# COMPACT_ATOMS: atom_id res chain seq x y z
N VAL A 1 -34.65 8.70 7.40
CA VAL A 1 -34.42 7.91 6.16
C VAL A 1 -35.75 7.41 5.71
N PRO A 2 -36.25 7.76 4.49
CA PRO A 2 -37.43 7.12 3.95
C PRO A 2 -37.05 5.64 3.77
N THR A 3 -37.59 4.81 4.60
CA THR A 3 -37.53 3.35 4.47
C THR A 3 -38.28 2.99 3.20
N ALA A 4 -37.58 2.89 2.07
CA ALA A 4 -38.10 2.11 0.97
C ALA A 4 -38.43 0.75 1.55
N ALA A 5 -39.69 0.28 1.37
CA ALA A 5 -40.12 -0.99 1.92
C ALA A 5 -39.09 -2.07 1.59
N PRO A 6 -38.62 -2.86 2.57
CA PRO A 6 -37.64 -3.89 2.30
C PRO A 6 -38.24 -4.82 1.24
N ARG A 7 -37.42 -5.16 0.22
CA ARG A 7 -37.83 -6.20 -0.73
C ARG A 7 -38.27 -7.42 0.06
N PRO A 8 -39.40 -8.05 -0.31
CA PRO A 8 -39.85 -9.27 0.38
C PRO A 8 -38.69 -10.26 0.43
N THR A 9 -38.45 -10.84 1.60
CA THR A 9 -37.42 -11.87 1.78
C THR A 9 -37.64 -12.93 0.72
N PRO A 10 -36.62 -13.30 -0.07
CA PRO A 10 -36.75 -14.43 -0.99
C PRO A 10 -37.27 -15.63 -0.17
N ARG A 11 -38.39 -16.23 -0.58
CA ARG A 11 -38.82 -17.48 -0.02
C ARG A 11 -37.63 -18.44 -0.02
N THR A 12 -37.34 -19.03 1.12
CA THR A 12 -36.28 -20.02 1.35
C THR A 12 -36.59 -21.31 0.55
N GLY A 13 -36.32 -21.27 -0.74
CA GLY A 13 -36.64 -22.38 -1.60
C GLY A 13 -36.11 -22.23 -3.02
N ARG A 14 -34.90 -22.39 -3.21
CA ARG A 14 -33.92 -22.50 -4.31
C ARG A 14 -32.91 -21.38 -4.17
N VAL A 15 -31.73 -21.77 -3.70
CA VAL A 15 -30.52 -20.92 -3.84
C VAL A 15 -30.43 -20.61 -5.32
N ASP A 16 -30.52 -19.32 -5.69
CA ASP A 16 -30.44 -18.91 -7.08
C ASP A 16 -29.05 -19.30 -7.61
N SER A 17 -28.99 -20.40 -8.38
CA SER A 17 -27.75 -20.98 -8.91
C SER A 17 -26.91 -19.98 -9.69
N LEU A 18 -27.58 -18.99 -10.31
CA LEU A 18 -26.91 -17.93 -11.04
C LEU A 18 -26.10 -17.01 -10.11
N TRP A 19 -26.53 -16.77 -8.86
CA TRP A 19 -25.71 -16.01 -7.91
C TRP A 19 -24.45 -16.78 -7.49
N TRP A 20 -24.52 -18.11 -7.36
CA TRP A 20 -23.32 -18.92 -7.14
C TRP A 20 -22.37 -18.89 -8.34
N LEU A 21 -22.91 -18.96 -9.55
CA LEU A 21 -22.10 -18.82 -10.76
C LEU A 21 -21.38 -17.45 -10.80
N ILE A 22 -22.12 -16.35 -10.54
CA ILE A 22 -21.53 -15.01 -10.48
C ILE A 22 -20.43 -14.92 -9.40
N ALA A 23 -20.68 -15.51 -8.23
CA ALA A 23 -19.69 -15.51 -7.14
C ALA A 23 -18.41 -16.27 -7.52
N VAL A 24 -18.56 -17.46 -8.09
CA VAL A 24 -17.43 -18.29 -8.55
C VAL A 24 -16.64 -17.57 -9.64
N VAL A 25 -17.32 -17.03 -10.66
CA VAL A 25 -16.69 -16.28 -11.74
C VAL A 25 -15.95 -15.04 -11.20
N ALA A 26 -16.57 -14.29 -10.28
CA ALA A 26 -15.92 -13.13 -9.67
C ALA A 26 -14.67 -13.50 -8.85
N VAL A 27 -14.71 -14.59 -8.08
CA VAL A 27 -13.55 -15.07 -7.33
C VAL A 27 -12.44 -15.54 -8.29
N LEU A 28 -12.80 -16.30 -9.33
CA LEU A 28 -11.81 -16.77 -10.32
C LEU A 28 -11.19 -15.60 -11.10
N ALA A 29 -11.99 -14.62 -11.52
CA ALA A 29 -11.50 -13.42 -12.19
C ALA A 29 -10.58 -12.59 -11.28
N CYS A 30 -10.94 -12.42 -10.00
CA CYS A 30 -10.11 -11.77 -9.02
C CYS A 30 -8.79 -12.54 -8.80
N THR A 31 -8.83 -13.84 -8.65
CA THR A 31 -7.63 -14.69 -8.49
C THR A 31 -6.73 -14.61 -9.72
N TRP A 32 -7.30 -14.68 -10.91
CA TRP A 32 -6.57 -14.55 -12.16
C TRP A 32 -5.90 -13.17 -12.28
N LEU A 33 -6.62 -12.09 -11.98
CA LEU A 33 -6.07 -10.73 -12.02
C LEU A 33 -4.88 -10.57 -11.09
N TYR A 34 -4.97 -11.06 -9.85
CA TYR A 34 -3.86 -11.00 -8.90
C TYR A 34 -2.67 -11.85 -9.34
N TRP A 35 -2.93 -13.00 -9.94
CA TRP A 35 -1.89 -13.85 -10.50
C TRP A 35 -1.22 -13.20 -11.70
N ASP A 36 -1.99 -12.61 -12.62
CA ASP A 36 -1.52 -11.95 -13.83
C ASP A 36 -0.58 -10.78 -13.49
N ILE A 37 -1.03 -9.87 -12.63
CA ILE A 37 -0.24 -8.72 -12.18
C ILE A 37 1.04 -9.17 -11.45
N ALA A 38 0.96 -10.20 -10.60
CA ALA A 38 2.11 -10.66 -9.82
C ALA A 38 3.24 -11.27 -10.67
N GLN A 39 2.98 -11.70 -11.89
CA GLN A 39 4.01 -12.34 -12.74
C GLN A 39 5.14 -11.39 -13.12
N THR A 40 4.90 -10.08 -13.14
CA THR A 40 5.90 -9.06 -13.45
C THR A 40 6.74 -8.63 -12.24
N ALA A 41 6.36 -9.07 -11.04
CA ALA A 41 6.98 -8.73 -9.76
C ALA A 41 8.23 -9.57 -9.47
N LEU A 42 9.30 -9.40 -10.24
CA LEU A 42 10.55 -10.13 -10.04
C LEU A 42 11.55 -9.38 -9.14
N ALA A 43 11.32 -8.08 -8.87
CA ALA A 43 12.13 -7.25 -7.99
C ALA A 43 11.31 -6.08 -7.42
N PRO A 44 11.71 -5.50 -6.28
CA PRO A 44 11.04 -4.34 -5.69
C PRO A 44 10.92 -3.17 -6.66
N ARG A 45 9.74 -2.59 -6.74
CA ARG A 45 9.50 -1.31 -7.44
C ARG A 45 9.72 -0.12 -6.51
N THR A 46 9.50 -0.33 -5.22
CA THR A 46 9.75 0.64 -4.16
C THR A 46 10.73 0.06 -3.14
N PRO A 47 12.05 -0.03 -3.48
CA PRO A 47 13.03 -0.73 -2.65
C PRO A 47 13.08 -0.25 -1.20
N TRP A 48 12.85 1.05 -0.95
CA TRP A 48 12.77 1.61 0.41
C TRP A 48 11.55 1.14 1.20
N ASP A 49 10.44 0.79 0.54
CA ASP A 49 9.24 0.28 1.18
C ASP A 49 9.24 -1.26 1.27
N GLU A 50 9.79 -1.94 0.27
CA GLU A 50 9.78 -3.40 0.16
C GLU A 50 11.04 -4.06 0.77
N GLY A 51 12.20 -3.41 0.66
CA GLY A 51 13.47 -3.97 1.16
C GLY A 51 13.53 -4.04 2.69
N HIS A 52 13.03 -3.02 3.38
CA HIS A 52 13.03 -2.98 4.84
C HIS A 52 12.28 -4.18 5.48
N PRO A 53 11.03 -4.52 5.10
CA PRO A 53 10.37 -5.71 5.64
C PRO A 53 11.09 -7.02 5.33
N LEU A 54 11.70 -7.13 4.14
CA LEU A 54 12.48 -8.33 3.77
C LEU A 54 13.73 -8.47 4.64
N GLN A 55 14.45 -7.39 4.88
CA GLN A 55 15.64 -7.40 5.74
C GLN A 55 15.27 -7.68 7.19
N THR A 56 14.18 -7.07 7.69
CA THR A 56 13.64 -7.36 9.02
C THR A 56 13.24 -8.82 9.15
N ALA A 57 12.69 -9.43 8.10
CA ALA A 57 12.32 -10.83 8.09
C ALA A 57 13.55 -11.76 8.19
N ARG A 58 14.65 -11.44 7.50
CA ARG A 58 15.95 -12.15 7.65
C ARG A 58 16.45 -12.09 9.10
N TRP A 59 16.40 -10.91 9.71
CA TRP A 59 16.79 -10.74 11.10
C TRP A 59 15.93 -11.59 12.05
N ILE A 60 14.61 -11.60 11.86
CA ILE A 60 13.68 -12.42 12.65
C ILE A 60 13.96 -13.91 12.42
N ALA A 61 14.31 -14.31 11.21
CA ALA A 61 14.65 -15.69 10.86
C ALA A 61 15.95 -16.20 11.53
N GLY A 62 16.77 -15.32 12.09
CA GLY A 62 17.95 -15.67 12.88
C GLY A 62 19.27 -15.09 12.39
N GLU A 63 19.29 -14.41 11.26
CA GLU A 63 20.48 -13.75 10.74
C GLU A 63 20.69 -12.41 11.45
N ARG A 64 21.75 -12.27 12.25
CA ARG A 64 21.94 -11.12 13.16
C ARG A 64 22.86 -10.04 12.62
N ASP A 65 23.85 -10.41 11.82
CA ASP A 65 24.83 -9.49 11.21
C ASP A 65 24.32 -9.07 9.83
N LEU A 66 23.31 -8.22 9.80
CA LEU A 66 22.69 -7.74 8.57
C LEU A 66 23.13 -6.33 8.23
N THR A 67 23.27 -6.07 6.93
CA THR A 67 23.37 -4.71 6.41
C THR A 67 22.14 -3.91 6.85
N GLN A 68 22.35 -2.80 7.56
CA GLN A 68 21.27 -1.89 7.89
C GLN A 68 20.75 -1.21 6.63
N VAL A 69 19.44 -1.01 6.57
CA VAL A 69 18.76 -0.42 5.41
C VAL A 69 18.13 0.92 5.75
N SER A 70 17.89 1.72 4.74
CA SER A 70 17.04 2.90 4.90
C SER A 70 15.57 2.51 4.78
N GLY A 71 14.72 3.15 5.54
CA GLY A 71 13.28 2.92 5.51
C GLY A 71 12.62 3.46 6.77
N SER A 72 11.33 3.54 6.74
CA SER A 72 10.58 4.00 7.90
C SER A 72 9.11 3.60 7.81
N GLY A 73 8.45 3.42 8.93
CA GLY A 73 7.00 3.29 8.99
C GLY A 73 6.43 1.90 8.96
N TYR A 74 7.23 0.92 8.65
CA TYR A 74 6.79 -0.47 8.63
C TYR A 74 7.08 -1.13 9.96
N TYR A 75 6.05 -1.55 10.66
CA TYR A 75 6.15 -2.32 11.88
C TYR A 75 6.45 -3.79 11.55
N PRO A 76 6.92 -4.58 12.50
CA PRO A 76 7.49 -5.90 12.21
C PRO A 76 6.47 -6.97 11.77
N GLY A 77 5.17 -6.70 11.88
CA GLY A 77 4.14 -7.71 11.62
C GLY A 77 4.18 -8.31 10.22
N TRP A 78 4.47 -7.52 9.20
CA TRP A 78 4.66 -8.06 7.86
C TRP A 78 5.93 -8.92 7.77
N ALA A 79 7.03 -8.44 8.32
CA ALA A 79 8.27 -9.19 8.38
C ALA A 79 8.11 -10.53 9.13
N VAL A 80 7.33 -10.58 10.22
CA VAL A 80 7.03 -11.83 10.94
C VAL A 80 6.31 -12.84 10.04
N LEU A 81 5.39 -12.39 9.18
CA LEU A 81 4.66 -13.28 8.27
C LEU A 81 5.54 -13.87 7.17
N ILE A 82 6.57 -13.15 6.73
CA ILE A 82 7.49 -13.62 5.67
C ILE A 82 8.78 -14.24 6.22
N ALA A 83 9.12 -14.03 7.50
CA ALA A 83 10.33 -14.58 8.11
C ALA A 83 10.51 -16.11 7.92
N PRO A 84 9.45 -16.94 8.03
CA PRO A 84 9.60 -18.38 7.82
C PRO A 84 10.15 -18.76 6.44
N VAL A 85 10.02 -17.90 5.41
CA VAL A 85 10.58 -18.17 4.08
C VAL A 85 12.09 -18.32 4.14
N TRP A 86 12.75 -17.45 4.92
CA TRP A 86 14.20 -17.44 5.09
C TRP A 86 14.77 -18.66 5.85
N TRP A 87 13.92 -19.52 6.43
CA TRP A 87 14.35 -20.81 6.97
C TRP A 87 14.55 -21.87 5.88
N PHE A 88 14.03 -21.64 4.68
CA PHE A 88 14.03 -22.60 3.58
C PHE A 88 14.88 -22.15 2.40
N THR A 89 15.26 -20.87 2.33
CA THR A 89 16.11 -20.33 1.26
C THR A 89 16.91 -19.13 1.77
N ASP A 90 18.11 -18.96 1.28
CA ASP A 90 18.94 -17.77 1.38
C ASP A 90 18.97 -16.96 0.05
N ASP A 91 18.29 -17.47 -0.97
CA ASP A 91 18.08 -16.75 -2.23
C ASP A 91 17.06 -15.62 -2.09
N ALA A 92 17.54 -14.40 -2.26
CA ALA A 92 16.70 -13.19 -2.16
C ALA A 92 15.57 -13.15 -3.19
N TYR A 93 15.77 -13.73 -4.39
CA TYR A 93 14.73 -13.80 -5.42
C TYR A 93 13.58 -14.72 -4.99
N ALA A 94 13.90 -15.90 -4.48
CA ALA A 94 12.90 -16.82 -3.96
C ALA A 94 12.14 -16.21 -2.78
N ALA A 95 12.84 -15.52 -1.87
CA ALA A 95 12.24 -14.86 -0.71
C ALA A 95 11.33 -13.69 -1.13
N TYR A 96 11.75 -12.86 -2.09
CA TYR A 96 10.92 -11.78 -2.63
C TYR A 96 9.65 -12.32 -3.29
N SER A 97 9.81 -13.29 -4.18
CA SER A 97 8.68 -13.94 -4.87
C SER A 97 7.69 -14.55 -3.86
N ALA A 98 8.19 -15.27 -2.85
CA ALA A 98 7.34 -15.82 -1.80
C ALA A 98 6.59 -14.74 -1.02
N ALA A 99 7.22 -13.60 -0.70
CA ALA A 99 6.57 -12.47 -0.03
C ALA A 99 5.42 -11.90 -0.88
N VAL A 100 5.62 -11.72 -2.18
CA VAL A 100 4.57 -11.29 -3.13
C VAL A 100 3.40 -12.27 -3.10
N TRP A 101 3.66 -13.58 -3.19
CA TRP A 101 2.60 -14.60 -3.18
C TRP A 101 1.88 -14.73 -1.84
N ILE A 102 2.59 -14.62 -0.71
CA ILE A 102 1.97 -14.57 0.62
C ILE A 102 1.03 -13.37 0.72
N GLY A 103 1.47 -12.19 0.25
CA GLY A 103 0.63 -10.99 0.17
C GLY A 103 -0.65 -11.25 -0.61
N ASN A 104 -0.55 -11.84 -1.79
CA ASN A 104 -1.71 -12.13 -2.66
C ASN A 104 -2.68 -13.14 -2.05
N VAL A 105 -2.17 -14.18 -1.39
CA VAL A 105 -3.03 -15.13 -0.66
C VAL A 105 -3.80 -14.42 0.45
N LEU A 106 -3.16 -13.52 1.21
CA LEU A 106 -3.82 -12.72 2.26
C LEU A 106 -4.85 -11.74 1.67
N ALA A 107 -4.54 -11.16 0.50
CA ALA A 107 -5.50 -10.32 -0.22
C ALA A 107 -6.77 -11.10 -0.61
N LEU A 108 -6.62 -12.27 -1.21
CA LEU A 108 -7.75 -13.14 -1.58
C LEU A 108 -8.50 -13.64 -0.34
N ALA A 109 -7.80 -13.95 0.76
CA ALA A 109 -8.44 -14.31 2.03
C ALA A 109 -9.31 -13.18 2.60
N THR A 110 -9.04 -11.92 2.23
CA THR A 110 -9.84 -10.75 2.64
C THR A 110 -11.28 -10.78 2.11
N ILE A 111 -11.53 -11.51 1.02
CA ILE A 111 -12.89 -11.71 0.49
C ILE A 111 -13.82 -12.30 1.57
N ALA A 112 -13.33 -13.19 2.43
CA ALA A 112 -14.14 -13.84 3.45
C ALA A 112 -14.67 -12.88 4.54
N PRO A 113 -13.84 -12.07 5.24
CA PRO A 113 -14.35 -11.09 6.20
C PRO A 113 -15.18 -9.99 5.54
N LEU A 114 -14.86 -9.54 4.31
CA LEU A 114 -15.67 -8.58 3.56
C LEU A 114 -17.06 -9.16 3.23
N ALA A 115 -17.14 -10.41 2.78
CA ALA A 115 -18.41 -11.09 2.55
C ALA A 115 -19.21 -11.25 3.86
N ALA A 116 -18.53 -11.54 4.97
CA ALA A 116 -19.19 -11.60 6.27
C ALA A 116 -19.71 -10.21 6.73
N ILE A 117 -19.06 -9.11 6.37
CA ILE A 117 -19.58 -7.74 6.57
C ILE A 117 -20.80 -7.49 5.67
N ALA A 118 -20.68 -7.78 4.36
CA ALA A 118 -21.78 -7.62 3.41
C ALA A 118 -23.06 -8.35 3.85
N ARG A 119 -22.91 -9.55 4.43
CA ARG A 119 -24.03 -10.35 4.99
C ARG A 119 -24.85 -9.59 6.04
N ARG A 120 -24.25 -8.64 6.77
CA ARG A 120 -24.97 -7.82 7.78
C ARG A 120 -25.98 -6.88 7.15
N PHE A 121 -25.84 -6.62 5.86
CA PHE A 121 -26.81 -5.86 5.05
C PHE A 121 -27.87 -6.78 4.41
N GLN A 122 -28.09 -7.98 4.96
CA GLN A 122 -29.15 -8.92 4.58
C GLN A 122 -29.07 -9.43 3.12
N VAL A 123 -27.90 -9.45 2.52
CA VAL A 123 -27.66 -10.11 1.23
C VAL A 123 -27.33 -11.60 1.45
N SER A 124 -27.53 -12.47 0.46
CA SER A 124 -27.19 -13.90 0.54
C SER A 124 -25.67 -14.11 0.49
N TRP A 125 -25.18 -15.31 0.90
CA TRP A 125 -23.75 -15.62 0.84
C TRP A 125 -23.15 -15.47 -0.57
N PRO A 126 -23.76 -16.05 -1.65
CA PRO A 126 -23.18 -15.88 -2.98
C PRO A 126 -23.17 -14.41 -3.43
N GLN A 127 -24.17 -13.60 -3.07
CA GLN A 127 -24.16 -12.16 -3.31
C GLN A 127 -23.01 -11.47 -2.58
N ALA A 128 -22.82 -11.79 -1.30
CA ALA A 128 -21.77 -11.22 -0.47
C ALA A 128 -20.36 -11.56 -0.99
N ILE A 129 -20.14 -12.81 -1.39
CA ILE A 129 -18.87 -13.26 -2.00
C ILE A 129 -18.64 -12.55 -3.32
N ALA A 130 -19.65 -12.50 -4.21
CA ALA A 130 -19.54 -11.81 -5.50
C ALA A 130 -19.17 -10.33 -5.32
N ILE A 131 -19.86 -9.60 -4.44
CA ILE A 131 -19.56 -8.18 -4.15
C ILE A 131 -18.12 -8.03 -3.66
N SER A 132 -17.71 -8.88 -2.70
CA SER A 132 -16.38 -8.76 -2.08
C SER A 132 -15.26 -9.04 -3.08
N ALA A 133 -15.41 -10.06 -3.93
CA ALA A 133 -14.47 -10.37 -4.99
C ALA A 133 -14.40 -9.24 -6.03
N VAL A 134 -15.55 -8.68 -6.42
CA VAL A 134 -15.62 -7.52 -7.34
C VAL A 134 -14.88 -6.31 -6.76
N VAL A 135 -15.09 -6.00 -5.47
CA VAL A 135 -14.41 -4.87 -4.83
C VAL A 135 -12.90 -5.08 -4.74
N MET A 136 -12.44 -6.31 -4.55
CA MET A 136 -11.01 -6.62 -4.54
C MET A 136 -10.36 -6.51 -5.93
N MET A 137 -11.13 -6.49 -7.02
CA MET A 137 -10.60 -6.29 -8.37
C MET A 137 -10.35 -4.81 -8.73
N PHE A 138 -10.77 -3.83 -7.93
CA PHE A 138 -10.46 -2.42 -8.23
C PHE A 138 -8.97 -2.11 -8.12
N PRO A 139 -8.44 -1.15 -8.93
CA PRO A 139 -7.00 -0.84 -9.01
C PRO A 139 -6.35 -0.54 -7.66
N GLY A 140 -7.05 0.16 -6.76
CA GLY A 140 -6.58 0.42 -5.39
C GLY A 140 -6.27 -0.84 -4.58
N ARG A 141 -6.73 -2.00 -5.01
CA ARG A 141 -6.45 -3.30 -4.37
C ARG A 141 -5.60 -4.23 -5.23
N SER A 142 -5.95 -4.36 -6.51
CA SER A 142 -5.31 -5.33 -7.40
C SER A 142 -3.87 -4.96 -7.75
N LEU A 143 -3.56 -3.67 -7.98
CA LEU A 143 -2.19 -3.24 -8.32
C LEU A 143 -1.17 -3.48 -7.19
N LEU A 144 -1.65 -3.69 -5.96
CA LEU A 144 -0.79 -4.09 -4.85
C LEU A 144 -0.33 -5.56 -4.94
N ALA A 145 -0.89 -6.33 -5.87
CA ALA A 145 -0.46 -7.71 -6.15
C ALA A 145 0.97 -7.80 -6.71
N ASP A 146 1.47 -6.70 -7.28
CA ASP A 146 2.80 -6.56 -7.87
C ASP A 146 3.89 -6.15 -6.84
N TYR A 147 3.60 -6.21 -5.53
CA TYR A 147 4.50 -5.71 -4.49
C TYR A 147 4.59 -6.63 -3.29
N ALA A 148 5.79 -6.70 -2.69
CA ALA A 148 6.01 -7.32 -1.38
C ALA A 148 5.70 -6.35 -0.22
N LEU A 149 4.61 -5.58 -0.35
CA LEU A 149 4.21 -4.55 0.62
C LEU A 149 3.28 -5.10 1.71
N SER A 150 3.24 -4.39 2.83
CA SER A 150 2.37 -4.70 3.97
C SER A 150 0.88 -4.40 3.77
N GLU A 151 0.49 -3.81 2.64
CA GLU A 151 -0.87 -3.36 2.35
C GLU A 151 -1.90 -4.49 2.25
N GLN A 152 -1.48 -5.64 1.73
CA GLN A 152 -2.39 -6.78 1.59
C GLN A 152 -2.75 -7.41 2.95
N PRO A 153 -1.78 -7.78 3.82
CA PRO A 153 -2.12 -8.23 5.17
C PRO A 153 -2.83 -7.14 5.98
N LEU A 154 -2.47 -5.87 5.80
CA LEU A 154 -3.12 -4.76 6.49
C LEU A 154 -4.62 -4.68 6.15
N MET A 155 -4.99 -4.83 4.88
CA MET A 155 -6.40 -4.86 4.46
C MET A 155 -7.17 -6.02 5.11
N LEU A 156 -6.56 -7.20 5.18
CA LEU A 156 -7.18 -8.35 5.87
C LEU A 156 -7.50 -7.99 7.33
N PHE A 157 -6.55 -7.39 8.06
CA PHE A 157 -6.77 -7.02 9.45
C PHE A 157 -7.75 -5.85 9.61
N TYR A 158 -7.83 -4.92 8.67
CA TYR A 158 -8.90 -3.90 8.65
C TYR A 158 -10.28 -4.55 8.52
N ALA A 159 -10.43 -5.48 7.58
CA ALA A 159 -11.69 -6.21 7.38
C ALA A 159 -12.04 -7.09 8.59
N LEU A 160 -11.06 -7.77 9.20
CA LEU A 160 -11.25 -8.55 10.43
C LEU A 160 -11.65 -7.67 11.61
N THR A 161 -11.04 -6.49 11.76
CA THR A 161 -11.37 -5.53 12.82
C THR A 161 -12.81 -5.02 12.64
N ALA A 162 -13.20 -4.65 11.43
CA ALA A 162 -14.56 -4.23 11.12
C ALA A 162 -15.59 -5.34 11.39
N LEU A 163 -15.28 -6.57 11.02
CA LEU A 163 -16.12 -7.74 11.32
C LEU A 163 -16.21 -8.03 12.82
N ALA A 164 -15.09 -7.92 13.54
CA ALA A 164 -15.05 -8.14 14.99
C ALA A 164 -15.86 -7.07 15.74
N ALA A 165 -15.80 -5.80 15.29
CA ALA A 165 -16.63 -4.72 15.81
C ALA A 165 -18.12 -5.03 15.63
N HIS A 166 -18.54 -5.50 14.44
CA HIS A 166 -19.91 -5.97 14.22
C HIS A 166 -20.32 -7.09 15.19
N ARG A 167 -19.48 -8.12 15.32
CA ARG A 167 -19.77 -9.25 16.20
C ARG A 167 -19.90 -8.83 17.66
N LEU A 168 -19.03 -7.92 18.13
CA LEU A 168 -19.12 -7.39 19.48
C LEU A 168 -20.39 -6.55 19.67
N TRP A 169 -20.75 -5.74 18.67
CA TRP A 169 -21.99 -4.97 18.72
C TRP A 169 -23.24 -5.85 18.77
N GLU A 170 -23.32 -6.91 17.94
CA GLU A 170 -24.45 -7.85 17.94
C GLU A 170 -24.64 -8.54 19.29
N LYS A 171 -23.55 -9.04 19.89
CA LYS A 171 -23.59 -9.76 21.17
C LYS A 171 -22.35 -9.43 22.00
N PRO A 172 -22.47 -8.52 22.98
CA PRO A 172 -21.37 -8.17 23.87
C PRO A 172 -20.82 -9.40 24.62
N SER A 173 -19.51 -9.61 24.53
CA SER A 173 -18.80 -10.61 25.33
C SER A 173 -17.30 -10.30 25.37
N TRP A 174 -16.62 -10.76 26.43
CA TRP A 174 -15.17 -10.59 26.59
C TRP A 174 -14.36 -11.20 25.44
N GLY A 175 -14.72 -12.41 24.98
CA GLY A 175 -14.04 -13.05 23.84
C GLY A 175 -14.18 -12.26 22.54
N ARG A 176 -15.33 -11.59 22.30
CA ARG A 176 -15.50 -10.73 21.12
C ARG A 176 -14.77 -9.39 21.26
N ALA A 177 -14.69 -8.85 22.46
CA ALA A 177 -13.87 -7.66 22.73
C ALA A 177 -12.38 -7.97 22.53
N ALA A 178 -11.91 -9.10 23.04
CA ALA A 178 -10.54 -9.58 22.81
C ALA A 178 -10.26 -9.82 21.32
N ALA A 179 -11.21 -10.40 20.58
CA ALA A 179 -11.06 -10.59 19.12
C ALA A 179 -10.97 -9.27 18.34
N LEU A 180 -11.75 -8.25 18.75
CA LEU A 180 -11.66 -6.91 18.17
C LEU A 180 -10.29 -6.29 18.44
N LEU A 181 -9.85 -6.34 19.70
CA LEU A 181 -8.56 -5.81 20.10
C LEU A 181 -7.42 -6.56 19.39
N ALA A 182 -7.46 -7.88 19.31
CA ALA A 182 -6.45 -8.68 18.63
C ALA A 182 -6.38 -8.36 17.13
N ALA A 183 -7.51 -8.19 16.45
CA ALA A 183 -7.53 -7.81 15.04
C ALA A 183 -6.93 -6.40 14.83
N ALA A 184 -7.29 -5.42 15.67
CA ALA A 184 -6.71 -4.08 15.61
C ALA A 184 -5.22 -4.06 15.95
N THR A 185 -4.79 -4.89 16.93
CA THR A 185 -3.37 -5.11 17.26
C THR A 185 -2.61 -5.66 16.06
N GLY A 186 -3.15 -6.65 15.38
CA GLY A 186 -2.53 -7.23 14.18
C GLY A 186 -2.36 -6.18 13.07
N ALA A 187 -3.36 -5.34 12.82
CA ALA A 187 -3.24 -4.23 11.88
C ALA A 187 -2.12 -3.25 12.28
N PHE A 188 -2.07 -2.85 13.55
CA PHE A 188 -1.08 -1.91 14.06
C PHE A 188 0.33 -2.51 14.10
N PHE A 189 0.44 -3.79 14.42
CA PHE A 189 1.71 -4.52 14.38
C PHE A 189 2.28 -4.66 12.95
N ILE A 190 1.41 -4.64 11.93
CA ILE A 190 1.84 -4.66 10.51
C ILE A 190 2.33 -3.28 10.06
N HIS A 191 1.61 -2.21 10.42
CA HIS A 191 1.97 -0.89 9.92
C HIS A 191 1.53 0.22 10.90
N SER A 192 2.42 1.18 11.17
CA SER A 192 2.16 2.33 12.06
C SER A 192 0.92 3.15 11.70
N ARG A 193 0.58 3.26 10.40
CA ARG A 193 -0.63 4.00 9.98
C ARG A 193 -1.94 3.38 10.46
N ALA A 194 -1.94 2.12 10.90
CA ALA A 194 -3.10 1.54 11.58
C ALA A 194 -3.34 2.11 12.99
N LEU A 195 -2.52 3.08 13.43
CA LEU A 195 -2.80 3.90 14.62
C LEU A 195 -4.17 4.58 14.52
N ALA A 196 -4.57 5.05 13.34
CA ALA A 196 -5.91 5.61 13.11
C ALA A 196 -7.02 4.57 13.37
N LEU A 197 -6.83 3.33 12.95
CA LEU A 197 -7.74 2.22 13.24
C LEU A 197 -7.77 1.90 14.74
N LEU A 198 -6.61 1.77 15.37
CA LEU A 198 -6.50 1.47 16.80
C LEU A 198 -7.10 2.58 17.65
N GLY A 199 -6.85 3.85 17.31
CA GLY A 199 -7.46 5.03 17.94
C GLY A 199 -8.98 5.03 17.79
N THR A 200 -9.49 4.70 16.60
CA THR A 200 -10.94 4.55 16.39
C THR A 200 -11.52 3.44 17.25
N VAL A 201 -10.83 2.29 17.35
CA VAL A 201 -11.25 1.18 18.22
C VAL A 201 -11.28 1.62 19.69
N ALA A 202 -10.26 2.37 20.16
CA ALA A 202 -10.21 2.89 21.52
C ALA A 202 -11.40 3.83 21.82
N ILE A 203 -11.63 4.82 20.94
CA ILE A 203 -12.74 5.78 21.07
C ILE A 203 -14.09 5.04 21.01
N TRP A 204 -14.23 4.08 20.09
CA TRP A 204 -15.46 3.31 20.01
C TRP A 204 -15.71 2.42 21.24
N PHE A 205 -14.67 1.86 21.87
CA PHE A 205 -14.80 1.19 23.15
C PHE A 205 -15.27 2.15 24.25
N LEU A 206 -14.82 3.39 24.26
CA LEU A 206 -15.35 4.41 25.20
C LEU A 206 -16.85 4.66 24.95
N CYS A 207 -17.26 4.79 23.67
CA CYS A 207 -18.69 4.87 23.33
C CYS A 207 -19.44 3.59 23.74
N PHE A 208 -18.81 2.43 23.62
CA PHE A 208 -19.39 1.14 24.01
C PHE A 208 -19.63 1.01 25.52
N CYS A 209 -19.03 1.85 26.35
CA CYS A 209 -19.33 1.95 27.78
C CYS A 209 -20.81 2.22 28.04
N LEU A 210 -21.50 2.93 27.16
CA LEU A 210 -22.95 3.16 27.24
C LEU A 210 -23.78 1.86 27.14
N ARG A 211 -23.20 0.80 26.59
CA ARG A 211 -23.83 -0.53 26.46
C ARG A 211 -23.29 -1.53 27.48
N SER A 212 -21.99 -1.49 27.75
CA SER A 212 -21.29 -2.33 28.72
C SER A 212 -20.03 -1.66 29.21
N TRP A 213 -20.12 -0.96 30.36
CA TRP A 213 -19.02 -0.16 30.85
C TRP A 213 -17.73 -0.95 31.12
N ARG A 214 -17.86 -2.20 31.64
CA ARG A 214 -16.70 -3.07 31.93
C ARG A 214 -15.93 -3.45 30.68
N ILE A 215 -16.66 -3.89 29.63
CA ILE A 215 -16.07 -4.29 28.35
C ILE A 215 -15.49 -3.06 27.65
N GLY A 216 -16.22 -1.92 27.69
CA GLY A 216 -15.78 -0.68 27.07
C GLY A 216 -14.51 -0.15 27.67
N MET A 217 -14.46 0.00 29.00
CA MET A 217 -13.25 0.49 29.68
C MET A 217 -12.05 -0.43 29.50
N ALA A 218 -12.24 -1.74 29.68
CA ALA A 218 -11.14 -2.69 29.47
C ALA A 218 -10.63 -2.71 28.03
N GLY A 219 -11.53 -2.59 27.03
CA GLY A 219 -11.14 -2.48 25.63
C GLY A 219 -10.36 -1.21 25.33
N ALA A 220 -10.81 -0.05 25.87
CA ALA A 220 -10.11 1.22 25.67
C ALA A 220 -8.70 1.21 26.32
N VAL A 221 -8.60 0.74 27.57
CA VAL A 221 -7.30 0.56 28.24
C VAL A 221 -6.42 -0.41 27.49
N GLY A 222 -6.99 -1.55 27.04
CA GLY A 222 -6.26 -2.53 26.23
C GLY A 222 -5.70 -1.94 24.93
N ALA A 223 -6.45 -1.07 24.24
CA ALA A 223 -5.97 -0.39 23.04
C ALA A 223 -4.78 0.55 23.33
N VAL A 224 -4.81 1.27 24.46
CA VAL A 224 -3.69 2.11 24.90
C VAL A 224 -2.45 1.27 25.23
N VAL A 225 -2.65 0.15 25.95
CA VAL A 225 -1.54 -0.78 26.25
C VAL A 225 -0.93 -1.34 24.98
N VAL A 226 -1.77 -1.74 24.02
CA VAL A 226 -1.31 -2.23 22.70
C VAL A 226 -0.48 -1.15 21.99
N TRP A 227 -0.96 0.09 21.97
CA TRP A 227 -0.21 1.20 21.37
C TRP A 227 1.19 1.33 21.94
N GLN A 228 1.32 1.33 23.28
CA GLN A 228 2.61 1.46 23.95
C GLN A 228 3.52 0.25 23.71
N VAL A 229 2.99 -0.97 23.91
CA VAL A 229 3.80 -2.19 23.79
C VAL A 229 4.26 -2.45 22.36
N VAL A 230 3.35 -2.33 21.39
CA VAL A 230 3.69 -2.55 19.98
C VAL A 230 4.60 -1.45 19.45
N GLY A 231 4.36 -0.19 19.86
CA GLY A 231 5.23 0.93 19.50
C GLY A 231 6.66 0.73 20.00
N ALA A 232 6.84 0.44 21.30
CA ALA A 232 8.15 0.17 21.87
C ALA A 232 8.88 -1.02 21.24
N LEU A 233 8.13 -2.10 20.94
CA LEU A 233 8.71 -3.26 20.25
C LEU A 233 9.17 -2.92 18.82
N ALA A 234 8.37 -2.15 18.09
CA ALA A 234 8.72 -1.74 16.74
C ALA A 234 9.94 -0.80 16.71
N GLU A 235 10.04 0.11 17.68
CA GLU A 235 11.16 1.03 17.82
C GLU A 235 12.46 0.27 18.14
N ALA A 236 12.44 -0.61 19.13
CA ALA A 236 13.59 -1.44 19.49
C ALA A 236 14.10 -2.31 18.31
N LEU A 237 13.19 -2.80 17.47
CA LEU A 237 13.58 -3.55 16.28
C LEU A 237 14.11 -2.63 15.17
N ALA A 238 13.52 -1.45 15.02
CA ALA A 238 13.95 -0.48 14.02
C ALA A 238 15.40 -0.03 14.25
N GLU A 239 15.80 0.20 15.49
CA GLU A 239 17.19 0.55 15.85
C GLU A 239 18.20 -0.52 15.43
N THR A 240 17.76 -1.77 15.31
CA THR A 240 18.63 -2.89 14.93
C THR A 240 18.79 -3.02 13.40
N VAL A 241 17.74 -2.72 12.64
CA VAL A 241 17.68 -3.00 11.20
C VAL A 241 17.82 -1.74 10.35
N LEU A 242 17.51 -0.57 10.90
CA LEU A 242 17.50 0.70 10.18
C LEU A 242 18.71 1.57 10.52
N LEU A 243 19.29 2.21 9.51
CA LEU A 243 20.39 3.18 9.67
C LEU A 243 20.00 4.41 10.49
N SER A 244 18.78 4.91 10.36
CA SER A 244 18.33 6.17 10.94
C SER A 244 17.27 6.01 12.03
N GLY A 245 17.07 4.78 12.53
CA GLY A 245 15.98 4.53 13.48
C GLY A 245 14.59 4.81 12.87
N TYR A 246 13.58 4.93 13.73
CA TYR A 246 12.20 4.97 13.25
C TYR A 246 11.64 6.36 12.88
N GLY A 247 12.35 7.45 13.12
CA GLY A 247 12.20 8.87 12.74
C GLY A 247 10.86 9.42 12.17
N LYS A 248 9.69 8.83 12.47
CA LYS A 248 8.39 9.25 11.90
C LYS A 248 7.60 10.22 12.77
N GLU A 249 7.95 10.36 14.01
CA GLU A 249 7.29 11.36 14.88
C GLU A 249 7.58 12.76 14.37
N ASP A 250 8.80 13.00 13.92
CA ASP A 250 9.20 14.28 13.33
C ASP A 250 8.40 14.57 12.05
N VAL A 251 8.16 13.58 11.22
CA VAL A 251 7.40 13.76 9.95
C VAL A 251 5.94 14.15 10.22
N LEU A 252 5.29 13.58 11.24
CA LEU A 252 3.93 13.96 11.60
C LEU A 252 3.90 15.35 12.21
N ARG A 253 4.88 15.67 13.05
CA ARG A 253 5.07 16.97 13.68
C ARG A 253 5.30 18.04 12.62
N ASP A 254 6.25 17.82 11.69
CA ASP A 254 6.53 18.72 10.57
C ASP A 254 5.28 18.93 9.70
N GLY A 255 4.50 17.86 9.47
CA GLY A 255 3.23 17.92 8.75
C GLY A 255 2.23 18.84 9.45
N LEU A 256 2.13 18.77 10.77
CA LEU A 256 1.23 19.62 11.56
C LEU A 256 1.72 21.06 11.66
N GLU A 257 3.03 21.28 11.83
CA GLU A 257 3.65 22.60 11.96
C GLU A 257 3.68 23.37 10.63
N SER A 258 3.85 22.68 9.49
CA SER A 258 3.89 23.28 8.16
C SER A 258 2.52 23.34 7.45
N ALA A 259 1.48 22.75 8.03
CA ALA A 259 0.16 22.67 7.43
C ALA A 259 -0.52 24.03 7.37
N SER A 260 -0.72 24.56 6.15
CA SER A 260 -1.68 25.64 5.94
C SER A 260 -3.10 25.06 5.82
N VAL A 261 -4.10 25.82 6.29
CA VAL A 261 -5.52 25.42 6.17
C VAL A 261 -5.91 25.21 4.69
N ASP A 262 -5.39 26.05 3.79
CA ASP A 262 -5.60 25.94 2.36
C ASP A 262 -5.06 24.62 1.80
N LEU A 263 -3.81 24.28 2.10
CA LEU A 263 -3.19 23.06 1.62
C LEU A 263 -3.85 21.81 2.20
N PHE A 264 -4.21 21.85 3.50
CA PHE A 264 -4.95 20.78 4.15
C PHE A 264 -6.31 20.53 3.45
N ALA A 265 -7.06 21.58 3.17
CA ALA A 265 -8.34 21.46 2.49
C ALA A 265 -8.20 20.91 1.06
N ARG A 266 -7.18 21.33 0.32
CA ARG A 266 -6.89 20.80 -1.04
C ARG A 266 -6.56 19.31 -1.00
N VAL A 267 -5.68 18.88 -0.09
CA VAL A 267 -5.30 17.48 0.05
C VAL A 267 -6.50 16.62 0.48
N LEU A 268 -7.30 17.07 1.45
CA LEU A 268 -8.49 16.35 1.91
C LEU A 268 -9.52 16.16 0.78
N LEU A 269 -9.84 17.25 0.07
CA LEU A 269 -10.78 17.20 -1.05
C LEU A 269 -10.28 16.28 -2.16
N ASN A 270 -8.99 16.37 -2.47
CA ASN A 270 -8.42 15.58 -3.54
C ASN A 270 -8.35 14.09 -3.21
N GLN A 271 -7.91 13.73 -2.01
CA GLN A 271 -7.87 12.32 -1.57
C GLN A 271 -9.26 11.67 -1.60
N GLY A 272 -10.29 12.39 -1.19
CA GLY A 272 -11.64 11.91 -1.31
C GLY A 272 -12.10 11.75 -2.76
N TRP A 273 -11.76 12.70 -3.64
CA TRP A 273 -12.06 12.61 -5.07
C TRP A 273 -11.33 11.42 -5.72
N VAL A 274 -10.06 11.18 -5.36
CA VAL A 274 -9.29 10.02 -5.80
C VAL A 274 -9.97 8.71 -5.39
N GLN A 275 -10.48 8.62 -4.16
CA GLN A 275 -11.24 7.44 -3.70
C GLN A 275 -12.56 7.27 -4.44
N ALA A 276 -13.26 8.37 -4.77
CA ALA A 276 -14.46 8.31 -5.61
C ALA A 276 -14.14 7.78 -7.01
N LEU A 277 -13.04 8.22 -7.59
CA LEU A 277 -12.58 7.78 -8.91
C LEU A 277 -12.16 6.30 -8.90
N GLY A 278 -11.32 5.90 -7.94
CA GLY A 278 -10.77 4.55 -7.85
C GLY A 278 -11.81 3.45 -7.66
N TYR A 279 -12.95 3.79 -7.08
CA TYR A 279 -14.08 2.87 -6.85
C TYR A 279 -15.35 3.26 -7.60
N LEU A 280 -15.23 4.05 -8.68
CA LEU A 280 -16.34 4.41 -9.58
C LEU A 280 -17.56 4.98 -8.84
N GLY A 281 -17.32 5.82 -7.84
CA GLY A 281 -18.36 6.48 -7.03
C GLY A 281 -18.95 5.61 -5.91
N LEU A 282 -18.63 4.33 -5.81
CA LEU A 282 -19.15 3.45 -4.74
C LEU A 282 -18.76 3.94 -3.35
N THR A 283 -17.57 4.52 -3.19
CA THR A 283 -17.13 5.11 -1.92
C THR A 283 -17.98 6.29 -1.49
N VAL A 284 -18.44 7.12 -2.44
CA VAL A 284 -19.36 8.24 -2.16
C VAL A 284 -20.71 7.70 -1.67
N VAL A 285 -21.25 6.70 -2.36
CA VAL A 285 -22.49 6.02 -1.95
C VAL A 285 -22.34 5.38 -0.57
N GLY A 286 -21.24 4.65 -0.34
CA GLY A 286 -20.96 3.99 0.93
C GLY A 286 -20.82 4.98 2.09
N MET A 287 -20.08 6.09 1.87
CA MET A 287 -19.93 7.15 2.86
C MET A 287 -21.26 7.81 3.21
N LEU A 288 -22.11 8.10 2.21
CA LEU A 288 -23.43 8.65 2.43
C LEU A 288 -24.32 7.69 3.26
N ILE A 289 -24.30 6.39 2.93
CA ILE A 289 -25.03 5.37 3.69
C ILE A 289 -24.55 5.34 5.15
N VAL A 290 -23.26 5.24 5.36
CA VAL A 290 -22.65 5.20 6.70
C VAL A 290 -23.00 6.46 7.47
N SER A 291 -22.89 7.66 6.86
CA SER A 291 -23.23 8.92 7.49
C SER A 291 -24.70 8.99 7.92
N LEU A 292 -25.63 8.61 7.04
CA LEU A 292 -27.05 8.62 7.36
C LEU A 292 -27.41 7.66 8.49
N LEU A 293 -26.82 6.47 8.49
CA LEU A 293 -27.04 5.48 9.54
C LEU A 293 -26.38 5.91 10.87
N THR A 294 -25.23 6.57 10.82
CA THR A 294 -24.57 7.15 11.99
C THR A 294 -25.41 8.25 12.61
N VAL A 295 -25.99 9.15 11.78
CA VAL A 295 -26.88 10.20 12.29
C VAL A 295 -28.10 9.60 13.00
N ASP A 296 -28.67 8.49 12.49
CA ASP A 296 -29.77 7.79 13.15
C ASP A 296 -29.35 7.18 14.51
N GLU A 297 -28.15 6.54 14.57
CA GLU A 297 -27.60 6.04 15.82
C GLU A 297 -27.37 7.15 16.88
N LEU A 298 -26.78 8.26 16.44
CA LEU A 298 -26.47 9.39 17.35
C LEU A 298 -27.72 10.12 17.82
N ARG A 299 -28.75 10.29 16.97
CA ARG A 299 -30.04 10.84 17.37
C ARG A 299 -30.73 10.03 18.45
N ARG A 300 -30.49 8.72 18.45
CA ARG A 300 -31.00 7.80 19.49
C ARG A 300 -30.06 7.71 20.71
N LEU A 301 -28.99 8.50 20.76
CA LEU A 301 -27.93 8.43 21.77
C LEU A 301 -27.35 7.02 21.97
N ARG A 302 -27.25 6.27 20.87
CA ARG A 302 -26.77 4.88 20.85
C ARG A 302 -25.70 4.71 19.76
N PRO A 303 -24.49 5.28 19.95
CA PRO A 303 -23.40 5.09 18.99
C PRO A 303 -23.15 3.59 18.79
N GLY A 304 -23.28 3.15 17.56
CA GLY A 304 -23.25 1.73 17.19
C GLY A 304 -22.20 1.42 16.13
N ILE A 305 -22.46 0.43 15.31
CA ILE A 305 -21.50 -0.03 14.32
C ILE A 305 -21.29 0.96 13.16
N HIS A 306 -22.33 1.73 12.81
CA HIS A 306 -22.20 2.73 11.74
C HIS A 306 -21.39 3.92 12.24
N THR A 307 -21.51 4.30 13.52
CA THR A 307 -20.62 5.25 14.19
C THR A 307 -19.16 4.79 14.17
N PHE A 308 -18.90 3.48 14.34
CA PHE A 308 -17.57 2.92 14.18
C PHE A 308 -17.03 3.10 12.76
N TYR A 309 -17.81 2.75 11.73
CA TYR A 309 -17.38 2.93 10.33
C TYR A 309 -17.14 4.40 9.96
N PHE A 310 -18.01 5.29 10.45
CA PHE A 310 -17.85 6.72 10.25
C PHE A 310 -16.55 7.23 10.91
N GLY A 311 -16.32 6.86 12.16
CA GLY A 311 -15.08 7.19 12.89
C GLY A 311 -13.84 6.66 12.20
N LEU A 312 -13.88 5.39 11.74
CA LEU A 312 -12.78 4.76 11.01
C LEU A 312 -12.47 5.48 9.70
N THR A 313 -13.50 5.85 8.95
CA THR A 313 -13.33 6.60 7.70
C THR A 313 -12.74 7.98 7.98
N THR A 314 -13.32 8.72 8.93
CA THR A 314 -12.87 10.07 9.27
C THR A 314 -11.42 10.07 9.78
N SER A 315 -11.07 9.16 10.69
CA SER A 315 -9.71 9.09 11.25
C SER A 315 -8.66 8.72 10.19
N ALA A 316 -9.00 7.80 9.27
CA ALA A 316 -8.11 7.44 8.18
C ALA A 316 -7.88 8.60 7.21
N PHE A 317 -8.94 9.33 6.83
CA PHE A 317 -8.84 10.52 5.99
C PHE A 317 -8.04 11.64 6.66
N LEU A 318 -8.31 11.93 7.93
CA LEU A 318 -7.57 12.95 8.67
C LEU A 318 -6.08 12.60 8.77
N MET A 319 -5.76 11.35 9.14
CA MET A 319 -4.37 10.92 9.24
C MET A 319 -3.67 10.99 7.88
N SER A 320 -4.28 10.50 6.82
CA SER A 320 -3.71 10.57 5.47
C SER A 320 -3.52 12.01 5.01
N THR A 321 -4.50 12.88 5.27
CA THR A 321 -4.42 14.31 4.93
C THR A 321 -3.29 15.00 5.68
N ILE A 322 -3.20 14.84 7.01
CA ILE A 322 -2.13 15.43 7.82
C ILE A 322 -0.76 14.98 7.31
N TRP A 323 -0.61 13.69 7.01
CA TRP A 323 0.65 13.12 6.52
C TRP A 323 1.11 13.75 5.19
N TRP A 324 0.18 14.04 4.30
CA TRP A 324 0.49 14.55 2.96
C TRP A 324 0.44 16.08 2.84
N THR A 325 -0.05 16.80 3.87
CA THR A 325 -0.11 18.27 3.88
C THR A 325 1.26 18.88 4.22
N ARG A 326 2.28 18.59 3.41
CA ARG A 326 3.63 19.13 3.56
C ARG A 326 4.00 19.94 2.33
N ALA A 327 4.22 21.24 2.51
CA ALA A 327 4.59 22.14 1.41
C ALA A 327 5.89 21.70 0.71
N SER A 328 6.86 21.19 1.46
CA SER A 328 8.12 20.66 0.93
C SER A 328 7.95 19.46 -0.03
N LEU A 329 6.88 18.68 0.12
CA LEU A 329 6.56 17.57 -0.79
C LEU A 329 5.69 17.98 -1.97
N LEU A 330 4.72 18.86 -1.71
CA LEU A 330 3.69 19.21 -2.69
C LEU A 330 4.10 20.39 -3.56
N LEU A 331 4.88 21.32 -3.02
CA LEU A 331 5.28 22.57 -3.64
C LEU A 331 6.78 22.84 -3.43
N PRO A 332 7.69 21.91 -3.78
CA PRO A 332 9.10 22.09 -3.53
C PRO A 332 9.65 23.26 -4.34
N PRO A 333 10.50 24.12 -3.75
CA PRO A 333 11.05 25.30 -4.42
C PRO A 333 12.02 24.95 -5.56
N ASP A 334 12.65 23.80 -5.50
CA ASP A 334 13.67 23.28 -6.41
C ASP A 334 13.13 22.43 -7.58
N GLY A 335 11.82 22.33 -7.71
CA GLY A 335 11.17 21.67 -8.85
C GLY A 335 11.12 20.14 -8.83
N GLY A 336 11.62 19.50 -7.78
CA GLY A 336 11.48 18.05 -7.57
C GLY A 336 10.03 17.61 -7.27
N ARG A 337 9.17 17.65 -8.28
CA ARG A 337 7.72 17.55 -8.14
C ARG A 337 7.28 16.10 -7.96
N ARG A 338 6.71 15.79 -6.80
CA ARG A 338 6.06 14.51 -6.51
C ARG A 338 4.57 14.57 -6.83
N PHE A 339 4.25 14.09 -8.01
CA PHE A 339 2.88 14.04 -8.49
C PHE A 339 2.00 13.08 -7.66
N ASP A 340 2.54 11.90 -7.30
CA ASP A 340 1.82 10.90 -6.50
C ASP A 340 1.38 11.40 -5.12
N ALA A 341 2.06 12.39 -4.55
CA ALA A 341 1.68 12.99 -3.28
C ALA A 341 0.31 13.70 -3.35
N TRP A 342 -0.05 14.28 -4.49
CA TRP A 342 -1.34 14.92 -4.70
C TRP A 342 -2.49 13.93 -4.82
N VAL A 343 -2.27 12.79 -5.47
CA VAL A 343 -3.29 11.77 -5.76
C VAL A 343 -3.14 10.50 -4.94
N TYR A 344 -2.53 10.61 -3.77
CA TYR A 344 -2.18 9.47 -2.96
C TYR A 344 -3.41 8.71 -2.47
N SER A 345 -3.60 7.47 -2.94
CA SER A 345 -4.75 6.63 -2.62
C SER A 345 -4.46 5.53 -1.61
N ARG A 346 -3.23 5.01 -1.60
CA ARG A 346 -2.81 3.78 -0.90
C ARG A 346 -3.22 3.74 0.59
N TYR A 347 -3.21 4.88 1.29
CA TYR A 347 -3.59 4.93 2.71
C TYR A 347 -5.09 4.76 2.94
N LEU A 348 -5.91 5.09 1.95
CA LEU A 348 -7.37 5.10 2.04
C LEU A 348 -8.04 3.92 1.33
N ASP A 349 -7.30 3.16 0.52
CA ASP A 349 -7.86 2.08 -0.29
C ASP A 349 -8.50 0.97 0.56
N ASN A 350 -8.00 0.74 1.79
CA ASN A 350 -8.62 -0.20 2.73
C ASN A 350 -10.04 0.25 3.12
N ILE A 351 -10.22 1.54 3.38
CA ILE A 351 -11.51 2.13 3.73
C ILE A 351 -12.41 2.21 2.50
N GLY A 352 -11.84 2.60 1.35
CA GLY A 352 -12.54 2.63 0.07
C GLY A 352 -13.18 1.29 -0.29
N ALA A 353 -12.45 0.20 -0.08
CA ALA A 353 -12.95 -1.16 -0.29
C ALA A 353 -14.11 -1.50 0.67
N ILE A 354 -13.97 -1.22 1.97
CA ILE A 354 -15.03 -1.48 2.95
C ILE A 354 -16.30 -0.68 2.62
N LEU A 355 -16.16 0.61 2.33
CA LEU A 355 -17.28 1.49 1.94
C LEU A 355 -17.97 1.00 0.66
N SER A 356 -17.20 0.53 -0.32
CA SER A 356 -17.73 -0.01 -1.58
C SER A 356 -18.51 -1.31 -1.38
N VAL A 357 -18.03 -2.19 -0.49
CA VAL A 357 -18.79 -3.41 -0.08
C VAL A 357 -20.10 -3.03 0.59
N ILE A 358 -20.08 -2.04 1.51
CA ILE A 358 -21.29 -1.54 2.18
C ILE A 358 -22.26 -0.95 1.14
N ALA A 359 -21.75 -0.14 0.21
CA ALA A 359 -22.56 0.47 -0.86
C ALA A 359 -23.29 -0.59 -1.69
N LEU A 360 -22.55 -1.56 -2.25
CA LEU A 360 -23.12 -2.60 -3.10
C LEU A 360 -24.10 -3.47 -2.33
N ALA A 361 -23.75 -3.89 -1.09
CA ALA A 361 -24.64 -4.72 -0.27
C ALA A 361 -25.96 -3.99 0.07
N TYR A 362 -25.87 -2.71 0.43
CA TYR A 362 -27.05 -1.90 0.73
C TYR A 362 -27.91 -1.68 -0.53
N LEU A 363 -27.31 -1.35 -1.67
CA LEU A 363 -28.04 -1.15 -2.94
C LEU A 363 -28.67 -2.44 -3.45
N LEU A 364 -28.03 -3.58 -3.30
CA LEU A 364 -28.65 -4.89 -3.60
C LEU A 364 -29.92 -5.14 -2.80
N ARG A 365 -29.93 -4.70 -1.55
CA ARG A 365 -31.09 -4.90 -0.66
C ARG A 365 -32.19 -3.88 -0.89
N HIS A 366 -31.83 -2.60 -1.05
CA HIS A 366 -32.79 -1.50 -1.01
C HIS A 366 -33.10 -0.88 -2.38
N ALA A 367 -32.25 -1.08 -3.41
CA ALA A 367 -32.41 -0.59 -4.79
C ALA A 367 -32.80 0.91 -4.88
N SER A 368 -32.14 1.77 -4.07
CA SER A 368 -32.52 3.17 -3.89
C SER A 368 -31.86 4.07 -4.94
N ALA A 369 -32.55 4.37 -6.04
CA ALA A 369 -32.11 5.36 -7.02
C ALA A 369 -31.97 6.76 -6.40
N ARG A 370 -32.80 7.11 -5.40
CA ARG A 370 -32.71 8.36 -4.67
C ARG A 370 -31.36 8.50 -3.94
N LEU A 371 -30.85 7.42 -3.36
CA LEU A 371 -29.56 7.43 -2.67
C LEU A 371 -28.40 7.64 -3.65
N VAL A 372 -28.42 6.95 -4.78
CA VAL A 372 -27.42 7.13 -5.84
C VAL A 372 -27.49 8.54 -6.42
N GLY A 373 -28.69 9.07 -6.68
CA GLY A 373 -28.91 10.44 -7.15
C GLY A 373 -28.41 11.48 -6.14
N LEU A 374 -28.66 11.28 -4.84
CA LEU A 374 -28.12 12.17 -3.80
C LEU A 374 -26.60 12.10 -3.71
N SER A 375 -26.01 10.91 -3.88
CA SER A 375 -24.56 10.76 -3.95
C SER A 375 -23.96 11.51 -5.14
N ALA A 376 -24.58 11.43 -6.31
CA ALA A 376 -24.16 12.20 -7.48
C ALA A 376 -24.31 13.72 -7.24
N LEU A 377 -25.42 14.15 -6.64
CA LEU A 377 -25.66 15.56 -6.32
C LEU A 377 -24.63 16.13 -5.34
N LEU A 378 -24.20 15.36 -4.34
CA LEU A 378 -23.14 15.76 -3.40
C LEU A 378 -21.75 15.70 -4.04
N TYR A 379 -21.53 14.77 -4.95
CA TYR A 379 -20.26 14.62 -5.65
C TYR A 379 -19.97 15.78 -6.62
N VAL A 380 -20.99 16.31 -7.30
CA VAL A 380 -20.82 17.40 -8.30
C VAL A 380 -20.13 18.64 -7.70
N PRO A 381 -20.65 19.29 -6.63
CA PRO A 381 -19.98 20.48 -6.07
C PRO A 381 -18.60 20.14 -5.49
N TRP A 382 -18.43 18.96 -4.92
CA TRP A 382 -17.13 18.52 -4.45
C TRP A 382 -16.12 18.37 -5.59
N ALA A 383 -16.48 17.66 -6.66
CA ALA A 383 -15.63 17.50 -7.83
C ALA A 383 -15.36 18.84 -8.53
N ALA A 384 -16.34 19.76 -8.56
CA ALA A 384 -16.11 21.11 -9.07
C ALA A 384 -15.03 21.86 -8.28
N LEU A 385 -15.03 21.74 -6.93
CA LEU A 385 -13.94 22.30 -6.11
C LEU A 385 -12.59 21.66 -6.44
N VAL A 386 -12.54 20.35 -6.66
CA VAL A 386 -11.29 19.67 -7.05
C VAL A 386 -10.81 20.16 -8.41
N VAL A 387 -11.69 20.22 -9.42
CA VAL A 387 -11.32 20.64 -10.79
C VAL A 387 -10.92 22.11 -10.86
N LEU A 388 -11.63 22.99 -10.14
CA LEU A 388 -11.45 24.44 -10.27
C LEU A 388 -10.43 25.04 -9.29
N TRP A 389 -10.20 24.40 -8.16
CA TRP A 389 -9.34 24.93 -7.09
C TRP A 389 -8.15 24.06 -6.78
N VAL A 390 -8.28 22.71 -6.75
CA VAL A 390 -7.16 21.81 -6.45
C VAL A 390 -6.29 21.58 -7.69
N ALA A 391 -6.90 21.17 -8.80
CA ALA A 391 -6.19 20.78 -10.01
C ALA A 391 -5.24 21.85 -10.57
N PRO A 392 -5.57 23.18 -10.54
CA PRO A 392 -4.61 24.19 -10.98
C PRO A 392 -3.34 24.29 -10.15
N SER A 393 -3.33 23.72 -8.93
CA SER A 393 -2.14 23.71 -8.05
C SER A 393 -1.28 22.47 -8.24
N VAL A 394 -1.81 21.45 -8.93
CA VAL A 394 -1.08 20.21 -9.17
C VAL A 394 -0.08 20.44 -10.32
N PRO A 395 1.18 20.02 -10.17
CA PRO A 395 2.19 20.20 -11.21
C PRO A 395 1.78 19.48 -12.50
N VAL A 396 2.10 20.11 -13.65
CA VAL A 396 1.80 19.57 -14.99
C VAL A 396 2.49 18.23 -15.23
N TRP A 397 3.67 18.07 -14.66
CA TRP A 397 4.45 16.84 -14.71
C TRP A 397 5.15 16.60 -13.36
N GLY A 398 5.48 15.35 -13.09
CA GLY A 398 6.16 14.99 -11.85
C GLY A 398 6.52 13.51 -11.80
N SER A 399 7.37 13.14 -10.87
CA SER A 399 7.70 11.75 -10.61
C SER A 399 6.62 11.08 -9.75
N THR A 400 6.45 9.78 -9.95
CA THR A 400 5.74 8.93 -9.00
C THR A 400 6.76 8.03 -8.31
N ASN A 401 6.75 8.00 -6.97
CA ASN A 401 7.66 7.10 -6.22
C ASN A 401 7.17 5.64 -6.24
N GLY A 402 6.12 5.36 -6.96
CA GLY A 402 5.60 4.01 -7.20
C GLY A 402 4.13 4.07 -7.65
N PRO A 403 3.75 3.25 -8.63
CA PRO A 403 2.37 3.18 -9.10
C PRO A 403 1.36 2.85 -8.00
N ALA A 404 1.75 2.06 -6.99
CA ALA A 404 0.93 1.74 -5.84
C ALA A 404 0.41 2.98 -5.09
N ASN A 405 1.13 4.09 -5.13
CA ASN A 405 0.73 5.33 -4.46
C ASN A 405 -0.48 6.02 -5.13
N ALA A 406 -0.60 5.87 -6.44
CA ALA A 406 -1.62 6.50 -7.28
C ALA A 406 -2.53 5.46 -7.96
N SER A 407 -2.60 4.24 -7.45
CA SER A 407 -3.32 3.11 -8.05
C SER A 407 -4.75 3.44 -8.48
N SER A 408 -5.47 4.21 -7.68
CA SER A 408 -6.86 4.61 -7.96
C SER A 408 -7.03 5.54 -9.17
N VAL A 409 -5.98 6.20 -9.64
CA VAL A 409 -6.04 7.15 -10.79
C VAL A 409 -5.33 6.65 -12.04
N LEU A 410 -4.47 5.63 -11.95
CA LEU A 410 -3.65 5.15 -13.07
C LEU A 410 -4.47 4.69 -14.27
N ALA A 411 -5.60 4.02 -14.06
CA ALA A 411 -6.50 3.59 -15.13
C ALA A 411 -6.97 4.77 -16.01
N TRP A 412 -7.14 5.93 -15.41
CA TRP A 412 -7.63 7.14 -16.07
C TRP A 412 -6.49 7.90 -16.76
N ALA A 413 -5.30 7.82 -16.21
CA ALA A 413 -4.09 8.38 -16.82
C ALA A 413 -3.75 7.69 -18.14
N GLY A 414 -3.85 6.36 -18.20
CA GLY A 414 -3.62 5.59 -19.43
C GLY A 414 -4.62 5.87 -20.56
N LEU A 415 -5.85 6.28 -20.21
CA LEU A 415 -6.86 6.66 -21.19
C LEU A 415 -6.58 8.03 -21.86
N PHE A 416 -5.75 8.86 -21.24
CA PHE A 416 -5.40 10.20 -21.73
C PHE A 416 -3.88 10.35 -21.77
N PRO A 417 -3.18 9.54 -22.60
CA PRO A 417 -1.73 9.59 -22.71
C PRO A 417 -1.31 10.97 -23.19
N GLN A 418 -0.26 11.52 -22.60
CA GLN A 418 0.35 12.75 -23.04
C GLN A 418 1.74 12.50 -23.61
N GLU A 419 1.92 12.99 -24.80
CA GLU A 419 3.22 13.12 -25.47
C GLU A 419 3.99 14.31 -24.88
N PRO A 420 5.29 14.26 -24.79
CA PRO A 420 6.24 13.16 -25.05
C PRO A 420 6.88 12.58 -23.77
N PHE A 421 6.31 12.83 -22.61
CA PHE A 421 6.94 12.54 -21.32
C PHE A 421 6.45 11.23 -20.68
N ALA A 422 5.69 10.47 -21.39
CA ALA A 422 5.13 9.27 -20.84
C ALA A 422 6.09 8.08 -20.99
N PRO A 423 6.82 7.72 -19.93
CA PRO A 423 6.59 6.36 -19.51
C PRO A 423 5.14 6.30 -19.01
N PRO A 424 4.37 5.24 -19.28
CA PRO A 424 2.95 5.16 -18.95
C PRO A 424 2.61 5.31 -17.45
N LEU A 425 3.59 5.64 -16.64
CA LEU A 425 3.53 5.79 -15.19
C LEU A 425 3.45 7.24 -14.69
N VAL A 426 3.56 8.23 -15.58
CA VAL A 426 3.46 9.64 -15.21
C VAL A 426 2.24 10.24 -15.89
N PRO A 427 1.06 10.14 -15.30
CA PRO A 427 -0.08 10.87 -15.80
C PRO A 427 0.22 12.36 -15.62
N THR A 428 0.18 13.10 -16.71
CA THR A 428 0.09 14.53 -16.62
C THR A 428 -1.34 14.85 -16.21
N LEU A 429 -1.56 15.11 -14.96
CA LEU A 429 -2.88 15.41 -14.41
C LEU A 429 -3.16 16.90 -14.39
N ALA A 430 -2.55 17.65 -15.29
CA ALA A 430 -2.86 19.06 -15.45
C ALA A 430 -4.24 19.27 -16.03
N ASN A 431 -4.85 20.39 -15.68
CA ASN A 431 -6.10 20.84 -16.31
C ASN A 431 -5.99 20.98 -17.83
N GLU A 432 -4.80 21.19 -18.35
CA GLU A 432 -4.52 21.33 -19.78
C GLU A 432 -4.95 20.14 -20.61
N ASN A 433 -4.82 18.90 -20.09
CA ASN A 433 -5.30 17.69 -20.76
C ASN A 433 -6.73 17.32 -20.39
N ARG A 434 -7.38 18.11 -19.56
CA ARG A 434 -8.75 17.89 -19.09
C ARG A 434 -8.95 16.57 -18.32
N PHE A 435 -7.88 15.96 -17.83
CA PHE A 435 -7.95 14.71 -17.07
C PHE A 435 -8.97 14.80 -15.91
N TRP A 436 -8.87 15.85 -15.10
CA TRP A 436 -9.72 16.06 -13.94
C TRP A 436 -11.22 16.12 -14.30
N VAL A 437 -11.53 16.76 -15.42
CA VAL A 437 -12.90 16.86 -15.92
C VAL A 437 -13.41 15.51 -16.40
N TRP A 438 -12.62 14.81 -17.24
CA TRP A 438 -13.03 13.52 -17.79
C TRP A 438 -13.14 12.45 -16.71
N ALA A 439 -12.21 12.39 -15.76
CA ALA A 439 -12.28 11.48 -14.63
C ALA A 439 -13.50 11.74 -13.74
N THR A 440 -13.84 13.01 -13.50
CA THR A 440 -15.08 13.40 -12.79
C THR A 440 -16.32 12.94 -13.55
N LEU A 441 -16.37 13.15 -14.87
CA LEU A 441 -17.49 12.71 -15.70
C LEU A 441 -17.64 11.19 -15.70
N ALA A 442 -16.53 10.45 -15.70
CA ALA A 442 -16.55 8.99 -15.64
C ALA A 442 -17.20 8.48 -14.33
N VAL A 443 -16.95 9.12 -13.20
CA VAL A 443 -17.62 8.79 -11.92
C VAL A 443 -19.13 9.06 -12.03
N LEU A 444 -19.54 10.18 -12.63
CA LEU A 444 -20.96 10.50 -12.82
C LEU A 444 -21.65 9.50 -13.77
N VAL A 445 -20.98 9.09 -14.84
CA VAL A 445 -21.47 8.03 -15.75
C VAL A 445 -21.60 6.70 -15.03
N ALA A 446 -20.62 6.36 -14.19
CA ALA A 446 -20.67 5.13 -13.39
C ALA A 446 -21.83 5.15 -12.38
N LEU A 447 -22.07 6.28 -11.70
CA LEU A 447 -23.22 6.46 -10.80
C LEU A 447 -24.56 6.40 -11.56
N ALA A 448 -24.65 6.98 -12.76
CA ALA A 448 -25.82 6.87 -13.62
C ALA A 448 -26.08 5.41 -14.04
N GLY A 449 -25.02 4.70 -14.49
CA GLY A 449 -25.08 3.26 -14.81
C GLY A 449 -25.52 2.40 -13.61
N LEU A 450 -25.00 2.73 -12.43
CA LEU A 450 -25.40 2.10 -11.18
C LEU A 450 -26.91 2.32 -10.92
N ALA A 451 -27.41 3.57 -11.07
CA ALA A 451 -28.82 3.89 -10.90
C ALA A 451 -29.72 3.12 -11.89
N LEU A 452 -29.33 3.04 -13.15
CA LEU A 452 -30.08 2.33 -14.20
C LEU A 452 -30.14 0.80 -13.97
N THR A 453 -29.13 0.25 -13.32
CA THR A 453 -29.03 -1.21 -13.09
C THR A 453 -29.63 -1.69 -11.76
N LEU A 454 -30.11 -0.77 -10.90
CA LEU A 454 -30.66 -1.11 -9.57
C LEU A 454 -31.81 -2.11 -9.63
N SER A 455 -32.65 -2.05 -10.67
CA SER A 455 -33.75 -3.03 -10.85
C SER A 455 -33.27 -4.44 -11.23
N ARG A 456 -32.02 -4.55 -11.71
CA ARG A 456 -31.39 -5.77 -12.22
C ARG A 456 -30.12 -6.12 -11.42
N PRO A 457 -30.26 -6.58 -10.19
CA PRO A 457 -29.12 -6.70 -9.24
C PRO A 457 -27.98 -7.57 -9.75
N LYS A 458 -28.25 -8.61 -10.54
CA LYS A 458 -27.22 -9.47 -11.15
C LYS A 458 -26.40 -8.69 -12.20
N ALA A 459 -27.11 -7.96 -13.08
CA ALA A 459 -26.46 -7.13 -14.09
C ALA A 459 -25.62 -6.02 -13.44
N MET A 460 -26.14 -5.41 -12.37
CA MET A 460 -25.39 -4.41 -11.60
C MET A 460 -24.04 -4.95 -11.12
N VAL A 461 -24.01 -6.09 -10.45
CA VAL A 461 -22.77 -6.67 -9.91
C VAL A 461 -21.82 -7.10 -11.04
N VAL A 462 -22.36 -7.68 -12.12
CA VAL A 462 -21.55 -8.08 -13.28
C VAL A 462 -20.92 -6.86 -13.97
N LEU A 463 -21.68 -5.79 -14.20
CA LEU A 463 -21.16 -4.57 -14.84
C LEU A 463 -20.13 -3.86 -13.97
N VAL A 464 -20.35 -3.78 -12.66
CA VAL A 464 -19.33 -3.24 -11.73
C VAL A 464 -18.09 -4.13 -11.73
N GLY A 465 -18.25 -5.46 -11.80
CA GLY A 465 -17.13 -6.39 -11.90
C GLY A 465 -16.32 -6.23 -13.20
N ILE A 466 -17.00 -6.09 -14.33
CA ILE A 466 -16.34 -5.80 -15.62
C ILE A 466 -15.59 -4.47 -15.56
N ALA A 467 -16.21 -3.43 -15.00
CA ALA A 467 -15.58 -2.11 -14.87
C ALA A 467 -14.35 -2.16 -13.93
N ALA A 468 -14.44 -2.86 -12.79
CA ALA A 468 -13.31 -3.03 -11.88
C ALA A 468 -12.16 -3.79 -12.54
N LEU A 469 -12.44 -4.89 -13.22
CA LEU A 469 -11.45 -5.68 -13.95
C LEU A 469 -10.79 -4.84 -15.06
N SER A 470 -11.60 -4.17 -15.90
CA SER A 470 -11.09 -3.34 -17.01
C SER A 470 -10.23 -2.18 -16.52
N THR A 471 -10.64 -1.48 -15.44
CA THR A 471 -9.85 -0.39 -14.89
C THR A 471 -8.53 -0.89 -14.29
N SER A 472 -8.50 -2.09 -13.72
CA SER A 472 -7.25 -2.68 -13.20
C SER A 472 -6.30 -3.10 -14.30
N LEU A 473 -6.80 -3.72 -15.36
CA LEU A 473 -5.97 -4.11 -16.52
C LEU A 473 -5.40 -2.88 -17.25
N VAL A 474 -6.15 -1.78 -17.32
CA VAL A 474 -5.66 -0.52 -17.91
C VAL A 474 -4.65 0.17 -16.98
N ALA A 475 -4.82 0.03 -15.67
CA ALA A 475 -3.94 0.66 -14.68
C ALA A 475 -2.63 -0.10 -14.50
N ASP A 476 -2.57 -1.38 -14.83
CA ASP A 476 -1.36 -2.18 -14.71
C ASP A 476 -0.29 -1.67 -15.69
N PRO A 477 0.89 -1.28 -15.20
CA PRO A 477 1.96 -0.80 -16.05
C PRO A 477 2.60 -1.89 -16.93
N ASP A 478 2.28 -3.16 -16.72
CA ASP A 478 2.85 -4.32 -17.45
C ASP A 478 4.37 -4.22 -17.64
N GLN A 479 5.09 -3.88 -16.57
CA GLN A 479 6.54 -3.69 -16.59
C GLN A 479 7.24 -4.71 -15.71
N THR A 480 7.81 -5.72 -16.34
CA THR A 480 8.65 -6.69 -15.65
C THR A 480 9.89 -6.00 -15.06
N ARG A 481 10.13 -6.22 -13.79
CA ARG A 481 11.28 -5.71 -13.04
C ARG A 481 12.25 -6.84 -12.76
N TYR A 482 13.51 -6.55 -12.87
CA TYR A 482 14.56 -7.53 -12.69
C TYR A 482 15.45 -7.15 -11.50
N PRO A 483 15.94 -8.15 -10.72
CA PRO A 483 16.96 -7.92 -9.72
C PRO A 483 18.25 -7.37 -10.36
N PRO A 484 19.19 -6.80 -9.58
CA PRO A 484 20.45 -6.24 -10.07
C PRO A 484 21.43 -7.34 -10.48
N ARG A 485 21.08 -8.13 -11.50
CA ARG A 485 21.80 -9.34 -11.92
C ARG A 485 23.26 -9.10 -12.24
N ASN A 486 23.59 -7.95 -12.84
CA ASN A 486 24.99 -7.65 -13.18
C ASN A 486 25.86 -7.51 -11.94
N MET A 487 25.34 -6.90 -10.89
CA MET A 487 26.02 -6.70 -9.61
C MET A 487 26.23 -8.04 -8.89
N ILE A 488 25.16 -8.86 -8.84
CA ILE A 488 25.23 -10.21 -8.25
C ILE A 488 26.24 -11.06 -9.01
N ALA A 489 26.16 -11.07 -10.35
CA ALA A 489 27.07 -11.82 -11.20
C ALA A 489 28.53 -11.35 -11.07
N ALA A 490 28.79 -10.07 -10.84
CA ALA A 490 30.13 -9.56 -10.61
C ALA A 490 30.74 -10.14 -9.32
N VAL A 491 30.00 -10.12 -8.21
CA VAL A 491 30.45 -10.72 -6.94
C VAL A 491 30.65 -12.23 -7.09
N GLU A 492 29.72 -12.95 -7.69
CA GLU A 492 29.82 -14.40 -7.94
C GLU A 492 31.00 -14.75 -8.87
N THR A 493 31.34 -13.86 -9.78
CA THR A 493 32.52 -14.05 -10.64
C THR A 493 33.80 -13.97 -9.83
N VAL A 494 33.91 -13.01 -8.92
CA VAL A 494 35.06 -12.91 -8.02
C VAL A 494 35.17 -14.14 -7.13
N GLU A 495 34.07 -14.56 -6.50
CA GLU A 495 34.03 -15.74 -5.62
C GLU A 495 34.47 -17.02 -6.36
N ARG A 496 33.98 -17.20 -7.58
CA ARG A 496 34.40 -18.37 -8.40
C ARG A 496 35.85 -18.30 -8.81
N ALA A 497 36.36 -17.12 -9.14
CA ALA A 497 37.74 -16.94 -9.57
C ALA A 497 38.73 -17.18 -8.43
N THR A 498 38.39 -16.73 -7.21
CA THR A 498 39.24 -16.85 -6.02
C THR A 498 38.99 -18.13 -5.22
N GLY A 499 37.96 -18.93 -5.54
CA GLY A 499 37.55 -20.09 -4.77
C GLY A 499 37.04 -19.77 -3.35
N GLN A 500 36.72 -18.49 -3.08
CA GLN A 500 36.17 -18.03 -1.79
C GLN A 500 34.65 -17.94 -1.88
N GLU A 501 33.96 -18.59 -0.96
CA GLU A 501 32.51 -18.42 -0.82
C GLU A 501 32.19 -17.25 0.12
N ARG A 502 31.14 -16.45 -0.23
CA ARG A 502 30.62 -15.36 0.61
C ARG A 502 31.68 -14.30 0.98
N MET A 503 32.35 -13.78 -0.04
CA MET A 503 33.35 -12.74 0.17
C MET A 503 32.80 -11.52 0.92
N ALA A 504 33.62 -10.94 1.77
CA ALA A 504 33.32 -9.67 2.41
C ALA A 504 33.16 -8.56 1.36
N LEU A 505 32.16 -7.73 1.54
CA LEU A 505 31.81 -6.63 0.64
C LEU A 505 31.52 -5.37 1.44
N ASP A 506 32.20 -4.28 1.14
CA ASP A 506 31.87 -2.96 1.67
C ASP A 506 30.96 -2.20 0.70
N PHE A 507 29.96 -1.49 1.22
CA PHE A 507 29.09 -0.59 0.46
C PHE A 507 29.45 0.86 0.78
N ASP A 508 29.94 1.58 -0.22
CA ASP A 508 30.25 3.01 -0.11
C ASP A 508 28.97 3.84 -0.05
N HIS A 509 28.55 4.22 1.14
CA HIS A 509 27.38 5.06 1.37
C HIS A 509 27.64 6.52 1.05
N SER A 510 28.90 6.94 0.91
CA SER A 510 29.28 8.30 0.50
C SER A 510 29.04 8.55 -0.99
N CYS A 511 29.08 7.48 -1.80
CA CYS A 511 28.85 7.56 -3.22
C CYS A 511 27.39 7.88 -3.55
N SER A 512 27.15 8.85 -4.43
CA SER A 512 25.84 9.21 -4.95
C SER A 512 25.96 9.46 -6.46
N PRO A 513 25.61 8.48 -7.30
CA PRO A 513 25.69 8.65 -8.75
C PRO A 513 24.75 9.78 -9.20
N GLU A 514 25.24 10.65 -10.05
CA GLU A 514 24.51 11.84 -10.52
C GLU A 514 23.22 11.49 -11.26
N HIS A 515 23.13 10.31 -11.86
CA HIS A 515 22.03 9.86 -12.70
C HIS A 515 21.44 8.52 -12.26
N GLY A 516 21.76 8.04 -11.06
CA GLY A 516 21.28 6.78 -10.51
C GLY A 516 20.19 6.96 -9.45
N PRO A 517 19.63 5.84 -8.94
CA PRO A 517 18.78 5.88 -7.78
C PRO A 517 19.57 6.49 -6.60
N ASN A 518 18.84 7.18 -5.72
CA ASN A 518 19.46 7.73 -4.53
C ASN A 518 20.13 6.63 -3.67
N ARG A 519 21.05 7.01 -2.79
CA ARG A 519 21.79 6.09 -1.89
C ARG A 519 20.89 5.09 -1.17
N ALA A 520 19.73 5.53 -0.72
CA ALA A 520 18.76 4.70 -0.02
C ALA A 520 18.22 3.56 -0.91
N VAL A 521 17.94 3.83 -2.19
CA VAL A 521 17.47 2.82 -3.14
C VAL A 521 18.56 1.79 -3.40
N ALA A 522 19.78 2.24 -3.65
CA ALA A 522 20.93 1.37 -3.91
C ALA A 522 21.20 0.49 -2.67
N LEU A 523 21.30 1.08 -1.49
CA LEU A 523 21.55 0.37 -0.24
C LEU A 523 20.49 -0.71 0.02
N ASN A 524 19.20 -0.38 -0.10
CA ASN A 524 18.13 -1.34 0.16
C ASN A 524 18.13 -2.48 -0.87
N SER A 525 18.46 -2.17 -2.13
CA SER A 525 18.61 -3.19 -3.16
C SER A 525 19.78 -4.12 -2.84
N VAL A 526 20.94 -3.55 -2.50
CA VAL A 526 22.14 -4.33 -2.17
C VAL A 526 21.92 -5.21 -0.94
N ALA A 527 21.41 -4.64 0.14
CA ALA A 527 21.21 -5.36 1.39
C ALA A 527 20.36 -6.63 1.21
N VAL A 528 19.34 -6.56 0.35
CA VAL A 528 18.46 -7.71 0.08
C VAL A 528 19.09 -8.67 -0.94
N TRP A 529 19.56 -8.15 -2.09
CA TRP A 529 19.99 -8.97 -3.22
C TRP A 529 21.36 -9.62 -3.03
N MET A 530 22.19 -9.11 -2.12
CA MET A 530 23.48 -9.73 -1.78
C MET A 530 23.37 -10.90 -0.80
N SER A 531 22.16 -11.24 -0.33
CA SER A 531 21.97 -12.46 0.47
C SER A 531 22.61 -13.68 -0.22
N PRO A 532 23.32 -14.56 0.52
CA PRO A 532 23.55 -14.52 1.98
C PRO A 532 24.69 -13.60 2.46
N ARG A 533 25.29 -12.80 1.57
CA ARG A 533 26.33 -11.83 1.94
C ARG A 533 25.69 -10.63 2.62
N ASN A 534 26.40 -10.04 3.56
CA ASN A 534 25.95 -8.85 4.31
C ASN A 534 26.95 -7.70 4.11
N PRO A 535 26.80 -6.89 3.05
CA PRO A 535 27.69 -5.76 2.83
C PRO A 535 27.75 -4.82 4.04
N ARG A 536 28.96 -4.46 4.47
CA ARG A 536 29.17 -3.49 5.52
C ARG A 536 29.01 -2.08 4.94
N VAL A 537 28.17 -1.27 5.54
CA VAL A 537 28.01 0.13 5.14
C VAL A 537 29.21 0.93 5.63
N VAL A 538 29.86 1.67 4.73
CA VAL A 538 31.06 2.47 4.99
C VAL A 538 30.81 3.89 4.51
N GLU A 539 31.18 4.88 5.33
CA GLU A 539 31.13 6.30 4.98
C GLU A 539 32.55 6.91 4.96
N PRO A 540 33.32 6.76 3.86
CA PRO A 540 34.69 7.26 3.80
C PRO A 540 34.81 8.76 4.05
N ARG A 541 33.82 9.56 3.63
CA ARG A 541 33.78 11.02 3.89
C ARG A 541 33.65 11.36 5.38
N SER A 542 33.20 10.42 6.19
CA SER A 542 33.13 10.55 7.67
C SER A 542 34.36 9.95 8.37
N GLY A 543 35.33 9.42 7.61
CA GLY A 543 36.58 8.87 8.13
C GLY A 543 36.60 7.36 8.27
N ASP A 544 35.58 6.64 7.80
CA ASP A 544 35.57 5.18 7.78
C ASP A 544 36.57 4.66 6.72
N GLU A 545 37.24 3.55 7.04
CA GLU A 545 38.14 2.86 6.11
C GLU A 545 37.47 1.60 5.54
N PHE A 546 37.74 1.30 4.27
CA PHE A 546 37.38 0.03 3.66
C PHE A 546 38.21 -1.09 4.26
N THR A 547 37.57 -2.20 4.59
CA THR A 547 38.23 -3.38 5.17
C THR A 547 38.04 -4.63 4.32
N ALA A 548 37.06 -4.63 3.42
CA ALA A 548 36.83 -5.72 2.49
C ALA A 548 37.68 -5.52 1.21
N ASP A 549 38.09 -6.63 0.59
CA ASP A 549 38.75 -6.59 -0.72
C ASP A 549 37.81 -6.10 -1.82
N LEU A 550 36.50 -6.30 -1.66
CA LEU A 550 35.46 -5.86 -2.58
C LEU A 550 34.73 -4.62 -2.03
N VAL A 551 34.58 -3.63 -2.89
CA VAL A 551 33.82 -2.43 -2.59
C VAL A 551 32.76 -2.23 -3.65
N MET A 552 31.53 -2.01 -3.23
CA MET A 552 30.48 -1.50 -4.11
C MET A 552 30.44 0.02 -4.00
N SER A 553 30.82 0.70 -5.08
CA SER A 553 30.80 2.16 -5.18
C SER A 553 30.29 2.60 -6.55
N CYS A 554 30.24 3.91 -6.80
CA CYS A 554 29.76 4.50 -8.05
C CYS A 554 30.46 3.91 -9.27
N GLU A 555 29.77 3.91 -10.41
CA GLU A 555 30.33 3.56 -11.71
C GLU A 555 31.56 4.43 -12.03
N HIS A 556 31.49 5.72 -11.72
CA HIS A 556 32.61 6.66 -11.77
C HIS A 556 33.00 7.01 -10.33
N TRP A 557 33.91 6.23 -9.77
CA TRP A 557 34.35 6.39 -8.39
C TRP A 557 35.61 7.27 -8.36
N GLU A 558 35.46 8.48 -7.87
CA GLU A 558 36.53 9.50 -7.86
C GLU A 558 37.77 9.04 -7.07
N GLU A 559 37.56 8.29 -5.98
CA GLU A 559 38.64 7.82 -5.12
C GLU A 559 39.32 6.53 -5.65
N ALA A 560 38.79 5.90 -6.69
CA ALA A 560 39.28 4.62 -7.20
C ALA A 560 40.74 4.63 -7.57
N GLU A 561 41.22 5.67 -8.29
CA GLU A 561 42.61 5.82 -8.70
C GLU A 561 43.55 5.99 -7.50
N ALA A 562 43.17 6.85 -6.55
CA ALA A 562 43.96 7.08 -5.34
C ALA A 562 44.09 5.84 -4.46
N LEU A 563 43.05 4.98 -4.43
CA LEU A 563 43.02 3.72 -3.72
C LEU A 563 43.66 2.56 -4.50
N GLY A 564 44.01 2.77 -5.77
CA GLY A 564 44.44 1.68 -6.66
C GLY A 564 43.36 0.64 -6.95
N ALA A 565 42.11 1.02 -6.80
CA ALA A 565 40.97 0.12 -7.03
C ALA A 565 40.73 -0.11 -8.52
N ARG A 566 40.31 -1.33 -8.89
CA ARG A 566 39.96 -1.70 -10.26
C ARG A 566 38.55 -2.27 -10.32
N ALA A 567 37.80 -1.90 -11.35
CA ALA A 567 36.43 -2.40 -11.50
C ALA A 567 36.41 -3.84 -12.02
N VAL A 568 35.53 -4.66 -11.48
CA VAL A 568 35.23 -5.98 -12.05
C VAL A 568 34.55 -5.81 -13.40
N THR A 569 34.97 -6.59 -14.39
CA THR A 569 34.39 -6.56 -15.74
C THR A 569 32.89 -6.82 -15.71
N GLY A 570 32.11 -5.91 -16.28
CA GLY A 570 30.64 -6.04 -16.32
C GLY A 570 29.94 -4.69 -16.41
N ARG A 571 28.61 -4.75 -16.53
CA ARG A 571 27.77 -3.55 -16.59
C ARG A 571 27.39 -3.09 -15.18
N PRO A 572 27.30 -1.79 -14.94
CA PRO A 572 26.81 -1.27 -13.67
C PRO A 572 25.34 -1.66 -13.42
N SER A 573 24.94 -1.65 -12.17
CA SER A 573 23.54 -1.73 -11.75
C SER A 573 23.22 -0.55 -10.84
N TYR A 574 22.17 0.18 -11.11
CA TYR A 574 21.77 1.39 -10.38
C TYR A 574 22.88 2.47 -10.29
N GLY A 575 23.78 2.54 -11.28
CA GLY A 575 24.93 3.47 -11.25
C GLY A 575 26.05 3.04 -10.30
N TYR A 576 26.04 1.80 -9.81
CA TYR A 576 27.06 1.21 -8.95
C TYR A 576 27.76 0.05 -9.65
N ARG A 577 29.04 -0.18 -9.27
CA ARG A 577 29.89 -1.30 -9.73
C ARG A 577 30.58 -1.96 -8.54
N ILE A 578 31.07 -3.18 -8.76
CA ILE A 578 31.98 -3.85 -7.84
C ILE A 578 33.41 -3.45 -8.21
N TRP A 579 34.11 -2.94 -7.25
CA TRP A 579 35.51 -2.57 -7.30
C TRP A 579 36.33 -3.50 -6.41
N VAL A 580 37.58 -3.73 -6.78
CA VAL A 580 38.51 -4.57 -6.03
C VAL A 580 39.68 -3.73 -5.59
N LEU A 581 39.97 -3.71 -4.30
CA LEU A 581 41.11 -3.00 -3.74
C LEU A 581 42.43 -3.74 -4.02
N PRO A 582 43.61 -3.05 -3.98
CA PRO A 582 44.89 -3.68 -4.17
C PRO A 582 45.13 -4.83 -3.20
N GLY A 583 45.56 -5.99 -3.70
CA GLY A 583 45.83 -7.17 -2.91
C GLY A 583 45.77 -8.45 -3.74
N ALA A 584 45.91 -9.60 -3.08
CA ALA A 584 45.93 -10.91 -3.73
C ALA A 584 44.70 -11.18 -4.62
N VAL A 585 43.54 -10.73 -4.20
CA VAL A 585 42.28 -10.88 -4.96
C VAL A 585 42.36 -10.08 -6.26
N GLN A 586 42.85 -8.84 -6.23
CA GLN A 586 42.99 -8.02 -7.42
C GLN A 586 43.99 -8.62 -8.41
N ASP A 587 45.14 -9.13 -7.88
CA ASP A 587 46.17 -9.76 -8.69
C ASP A 587 45.66 -11.02 -9.40
N GLU A 588 44.90 -11.85 -8.70
CA GLU A 588 44.31 -13.07 -9.25
C GLU A 588 43.30 -12.76 -10.36
N LEU A 589 42.41 -11.79 -10.12
CA LEU A 589 41.40 -11.37 -11.12
C LEU A 589 42.08 -10.71 -12.33
N ALA A 590 43.17 -9.96 -12.12
CA ALA A 590 43.93 -9.35 -13.21
C ALA A 590 44.58 -10.43 -14.11
N GLN A 591 45.15 -11.50 -13.49
CA GLN A 591 45.73 -12.63 -14.24
C GLN A 591 44.66 -13.38 -15.08
N GLN A 592 43.42 -13.41 -14.60
CA GLN A 592 42.30 -14.06 -15.30
C GLN A 592 41.60 -13.10 -16.30
N GLY A 593 42.01 -11.85 -16.39
CA GLY A 593 41.39 -10.86 -17.29
C GLY A 593 39.97 -10.45 -16.90
N LEU A 594 39.64 -10.53 -15.61
CA LEU A 594 38.31 -10.24 -15.05
C LEU A 594 38.15 -8.80 -14.54
N LEU A 595 39.19 -7.98 -14.68
CA LEU A 595 39.13 -6.54 -14.33
C LEU A 595 39.10 -5.70 -15.59
N ASP A 596 38.35 -4.60 -15.57
CA ASP A 596 38.40 -3.60 -16.64
C ASP A 596 39.82 -3.01 -16.69
N LEU A 597 40.28 -2.71 -17.90
CA LEU A 597 41.50 -1.97 -18.09
C LEU A 597 41.37 -0.65 -17.33
N ALA A 598 42.43 -0.26 -16.57
CA ALA A 598 42.41 1.02 -15.90
C ALA A 598 42.08 2.11 -16.91
N ALA A 599 41.02 2.89 -16.64
CA ALA A 599 40.57 3.97 -17.51
C ALA A 599 41.60 5.09 -17.59
#